data_f82c5776445276ff9892afe2242cbd71
#
_entry.id   f82c5776445276ff9892afe2242cbd71
#
_cell.length_a   1.000
_cell.length_b   1.000
_cell.length_c   1.000
_cell.angle_alpha   90.00
_cell.angle_beta   90.00
_cell.angle_gamma   90.00
#
_symmetry.space_group_name_H-M   'P 1'
#
loop_
_entity.id
_entity.type
_entity.pdbx_description
1 polymer ?
#
loop_
_entity_poly.entity_id
_entity_poly.type
_entity_poly.pdbx_seq_one_letter_code
_entity_poly.pdbx_strand_id
1 'polypeptide(L)'
;DVRGIVELAQRVVDLYYRTEGRAKGHSVNVTVSVSTFVPKPFTPFQYEPQDTFEQIEEKHQILRKSVTSKKISLKYHHSDASVLEAVFARGDRRLGEVMYRAFKKGCKFDSWDDQFHYDRWLEAFKECGLDPSFYANRRRSFDEILPWSHMDYGVTHEYLVREYNKALAAQ
;
A
#
# COMPACT_ATOMS: atom_id res chain seq x y z
N ASP A 1 -9.99 -9.35 9.57
CA ASP A 1 -8.79 -8.62 10.08
C ASP A 1 -8.89 -7.12 9.86
N VAL A 2 -9.33 -6.63 8.69
CA VAL A 2 -9.44 -5.17 8.43
C VAL A 2 -10.33 -4.46 9.45
N ARG A 3 -11.44 -5.07 9.88
CA ARG A 3 -12.31 -4.54 10.94
C ARG A 3 -11.62 -4.44 12.29
N GLY A 4 -10.74 -5.39 12.61
CA GLY A 4 -9.97 -5.41 13.86
C GLY A 4 -9.13 -4.16 14.08
N ILE A 5 -8.74 -3.46 13.02
CA ILE A 5 -8.03 -2.17 13.10
C ILE A 5 -8.90 -1.11 13.81
N VAL A 6 -10.16 -1.00 13.38
CA VAL A 6 -11.11 -0.03 13.97
C VAL A 6 -11.59 -0.50 15.35
N GLU A 7 -11.77 -1.81 15.55
CA GLU A 7 -12.12 -2.38 16.85
C GLU A 7 -11.04 -2.10 17.89
N LEU A 8 -9.75 -2.21 17.51
CA LEU A 8 -8.65 -1.84 18.39
C LEU A 8 -8.69 -0.35 18.76
N ALA A 9 -8.94 0.52 17.78
CA ALA A 9 -9.09 1.96 18.03
C ALA A 9 -10.26 2.26 18.99
N GLN A 10 -11.40 1.56 18.82
CA GLN A 10 -12.55 1.68 19.73
C GLN A 10 -12.19 1.23 21.14
N ARG A 11 -11.46 0.12 21.30
CA ARG A 11 -10.99 -0.32 22.62
C ARG A 11 -10.10 0.70 23.30
N VAL A 12 -9.27 1.43 22.56
CA VAL A 12 -8.45 2.54 23.11
C VAL A 12 -9.34 3.67 23.60
N VAL A 13 -10.35 4.07 22.82
CA VAL A 13 -11.36 5.07 23.24
C VAL A 13 -12.06 4.62 24.50
N ASP A 14 -12.54 3.38 24.55
CA ASP A 14 -13.28 2.84 25.68
C ASP A 14 -12.40 2.75 26.94
N LEU A 15 -11.14 2.35 26.80
CA LEU A 15 -10.16 2.32 27.89
C LEU A 15 -9.95 3.69 28.49
N TYR A 16 -9.77 4.73 27.63
CA TYR A 16 -9.63 6.10 28.10
C TYR A 16 -10.83 6.54 28.98
N TYR A 17 -12.05 6.21 28.56
CA TYR A 17 -13.24 6.62 29.32
C TYR A 17 -13.49 5.78 30.59
N ARG A 18 -12.93 4.58 30.71
CA ARG A 18 -12.99 3.72 31.91
C ARG A 18 -11.90 4.05 32.92
N THR A 19 -10.79 4.70 32.49
CA THR A 19 -9.67 5.01 33.39
C THR A 19 -10.07 6.07 34.40
N GLU A 20 -9.86 5.78 35.68
CA GLU A 20 -10.07 6.73 36.79
C GLU A 20 -8.94 7.79 36.83
N GLY A 21 -9.22 8.96 37.44
CA GLY A 21 -8.25 10.04 37.59
C GLY A 21 -7.96 10.85 36.35
N ARG A 22 -8.66 10.63 35.24
CA ARG A 22 -8.53 11.47 34.03
C ARG A 22 -8.97 12.91 34.28
N ALA A 23 -8.32 13.87 33.63
CA ALA A 23 -8.68 15.28 33.72
C ALA A 23 -10.12 15.52 33.20
N LYS A 24 -10.95 16.22 34.01
CA LYS A 24 -12.31 16.57 33.59
C LYS A 24 -12.28 17.56 32.43
N GLY A 25 -13.22 17.39 31.48
CA GLY A 25 -13.35 18.27 30.31
C GLY A 25 -12.44 17.92 29.14
N HIS A 26 -11.52 16.96 29.27
CA HIS A 26 -10.71 16.47 28.18
C HIS A 26 -11.38 15.30 27.44
N SER A 27 -11.17 15.25 26.14
CA SER A 27 -11.68 14.21 25.24
C SER A 27 -10.52 13.53 24.52
N VAL A 28 -10.63 12.23 24.29
CA VAL A 28 -9.71 11.48 23.45
C VAL A 28 -10.12 11.61 21.99
N ASN A 29 -9.14 11.73 21.11
CA ASN A 29 -9.29 11.51 19.68
C ASN A 29 -8.22 10.52 19.24
N VAL A 30 -8.66 9.44 18.57
CA VAL A 30 -7.79 8.39 18.04
C VAL A 30 -7.76 8.52 16.53
N THR A 31 -6.58 8.72 15.98
CA THR A 31 -6.38 8.69 14.52
C THR A 31 -5.86 7.31 14.12
N VAL A 32 -6.61 6.64 13.27
CA VAL A 32 -6.21 5.40 12.61
C VAL A 32 -5.62 5.76 11.25
N SER A 33 -4.34 5.51 11.06
CA SER A 33 -3.67 5.69 9.77
C SER A 33 -3.41 4.31 9.16
N VAL A 34 -3.98 4.06 7.98
CA VAL A 34 -3.87 2.79 7.27
C VAL A 34 -3.13 3.02 5.97
N SER A 35 -2.06 2.26 5.77
CA SER A 35 -1.31 2.24 4.51
C SER A 35 -1.67 0.98 3.73
N THR A 36 -1.88 1.13 2.42
CA THR A 36 -2.00 -0.01 1.52
C THR A 36 -0.67 -0.76 1.47
N PHE A 37 -0.73 -2.08 1.50
CA PHE A 37 0.47 -2.91 1.35
C PHE A 37 1.06 -2.72 -0.04
N VAL A 38 2.33 -2.36 -0.09
CA VAL A 38 3.12 -2.27 -1.32
C VAL A 38 4.34 -3.17 -1.16
N PRO A 39 4.43 -4.26 -1.93
CA PRO A 39 5.61 -5.14 -1.90
C PRO A 39 6.87 -4.36 -2.30
N LYS A 40 7.89 -4.41 -1.48
CA LYS A 40 9.15 -3.70 -1.73
C LYS A 40 10.28 -4.67 -2.07
N PRO A 41 11.19 -4.31 -2.99
CA PRO A 41 12.42 -5.05 -3.22
C PRO A 41 13.21 -5.32 -1.94
N PHE A 42 13.94 -6.43 -1.90
CA PHE A 42 14.78 -6.85 -0.77
C PHE A 42 14.04 -7.06 0.56
N THR A 43 12.72 -7.27 0.49
CA THR A 43 11.92 -7.69 1.65
C THR A 43 11.39 -9.11 1.44
N PRO A 44 11.09 -9.87 2.51
CA PRO A 44 10.51 -11.21 2.37
C PRO A 44 9.27 -11.24 1.50
N PHE A 45 8.43 -10.22 1.57
CA PHE A 45 7.18 -10.12 0.80
C PHE A 45 7.33 -9.52 -0.61
N GLN A 46 8.55 -9.36 -1.13
CA GLN A 46 8.77 -8.89 -2.52
C GLN A 46 8.13 -9.80 -3.60
N TYR A 47 7.84 -11.04 -3.25
CA TYR A 47 7.20 -12.04 -4.12
C TYR A 47 5.69 -11.92 -4.16
N GLU A 48 5.09 -11.27 -3.15
CA GLU A 48 3.64 -11.14 -3.03
C GLU A 48 3.07 -10.10 -4.00
N PRO A 49 1.83 -10.30 -4.48
CA PRO A 49 1.10 -9.28 -5.20
C PRO A 49 0.61 -8.19 -4.25
N GLN A 50 0.44 -6.98 -4.77
CA GLN A 50 -0.46 -6.02 -4.16
C GLN A 50 -1.91 -6.42 -4.46
N ASP A 51 -2.85 -6.08 -3.59
CA ASP A 51 -4.28 -6.13 -3.89
C ASP A 51 -4.60 -5.31 -5.15
N THR A 52 -5.63 -5.71 -5.89
CA THR A 52 -6.14 -4.89 -7.00
C THR A 52 -6.78 -3.60 -6.48
N PHE A 53 -6.97 -2.64 -7.38
CA PHE A 53 -7.64 -1.39 -7.05
C PHE A 53 -9.00 -1.63 -6.38
N GLU A 54 -9.80 -2.56 -6.92
CA GLU A 54 -11.12 -2.91 -6.41
C GLU A 54 -11.05 -3.53 -5.00
N GLN A 55 -10.08 -4.41 -4.77
CA GLN A 55 -9.86 -5.02 -3.45
C GLN A 55 -9.43 -4.00 -2.40
N ILE A 56 -8.58 -3.03 -2.78
CA ILE A 56 -8.18 -1.92 -1.91
C ILE A 56 -9.40 -1.07 -1.55
N GLU A 57 -10.22 -0.69 -2.54
CA GLU A 57 -11.43 0.09 -2.32
C GLU A 57 -12.47 -0.64 -1.46
N GLU A 58 -12.63 -1.94 -1.65
CA GLU A 58 -13.48 -2.77 -0.78
C GLU A 58 -13.01 -2.72 0.68
N LYS A 59 -11.71 -2.87 0.92
CA LYS A 59 -11.12 -2.77 2.25
C LYS A 59 -11.31 -1.38 2.86
N HIS A 60 -11.14 -0.32 2.08
CA HIS A 60 -11.44 1.06 2.51
C HIS A 60 -12.91 1.24 2.87
N GLN A 61 -13.84 0.64 2.11
CA GLN A 61 -15.27 0.68 2.45
C GLN A 61 -15.58 -0.05 3.76
N ILE A 62 -14.95 -1.21 4.00
CA ILE A 62 -15.08 -1.95 5.26
C ILE A 62 -14.62 -1.08 6.43
N LEU A 63 -13.44 -0.43 6.31
CA LEU A 63 -12.91 0.47 7.33
C LEU A 63 -13.87 1.62 7.62
N ARG A 64 -14.32 2.33 6.56
CA ARG A 64 -15.27 3.46 6.70
C ARG A 64 -16.56 3.06 7.41
N LYS A 65 -17.15 1.91 7.03
CA LYS A 65 -18.38 1.40 7.65
C LYS A 65 -18.19 0.93 9.09
N SER A 66 -16.97 0.55 9.47
CA SER A 66 -16.65 0.09 10.84
C SER A 66 -16.48 1.23 11.83
N VAL A 67 -16.17 2.44 11.38
CA VAL A 67 -16.03 3.61 12.25
C VAL A 67 -17.41 4.14 12.64
N THR A 68 -17.80 3.91 13.90
CA THR A 68 -19.07 4.39 14.46
C THR A 68 -18.90 5.54 15.44
N SER A 69 -17.70 5.73 15.99
CA SER A 69 -17.40 6.73 16.99
C SER A 69 -16.84 8.02 16.38
N LYS A 70 -17.40 9.17 16.76
CA LYS A 70 -16.86 10.49 16.41
C LYS A 70 -15.46 10.77 17.01
N LYS A 71 -14.97 9.87 17.88
CA LYS A 71 -13.64 9.95 18.51
C LYS A 71 -12.56 9.26 17.69
N ILE A 72 -12.93 8.62 16.58
CA ILE A 72 -12.02 7.92 15.69
C ILE A 72 -11.99 8.64 14.35
N SER A 73 -10.80 9.08 13.95
CA SER A 73 -10.51 9.59 12.62
C SER A 73 -9.78 8.53 11.81
N LEU A 74 -10.26 8.26 10.60
CA LEU A 74 -9.62 7.32 9.67
C LEU A 74 -8.89 8.10 8.58
N LYS A 75 -7.61 7.76 8.37
CA LYS A 75 -6.77 8.28 7.28
C LYS A 75 -6.18 7.11 6.50
N TYR A 76 -6.17 7.19 5.18
CA TYR A 76 -5.51 6.24 4.28
C TYR A 76 -5.10 6.93 2.99
N HIS A 77 -4.14 6.35 2.27
CA HIS A 77 -3.71 6.85 0.98
C HIS A 77 -4.74 6.54 -0.10
N HIS A 78 -4.76 7.33 -1.15
CA HIS A 78 -5.57 7.06 -2.33
C HIS A 78 -5.15 5.74 -2.99
N SER A 79 -6.13 4.97 -3.45
CA SER A 79 -5.89 3.63 -3.99
C SER A 79 -5.10 3.66 -5.30
N ASP A 80 -5.38 4.64 -6.15
CA ASP A 80 -4.69 4.86 -7.42
C ASP A 80 -3.20 5.21 -7.23
N ALA A 81 -2.87 6.10 -6.28
CA ALA A 81 -1.49 6.40 -5.92
C ALA A 81 -0.76 5.16 -5.37
N SER A 82 -1.45 4.35 -4.55
CA SER A 82 -0.88 3.11 -3.99
C SER A 82 -0.62 2.06 -5.07
N VAL A 83 -1.51 1.94 -6.06
CA VAL A 83 -1.31 1.03 -7.21
C VAL A 83 -0.11 1.50 -8.04
N LEU A 84 -0.02 2.79 -8.35
CA LEU A 84 1.10 3.32 -9.11
C LEU A 84 2.43 3.15 -8.36
N GLU A 85 2.44 3.34 -7.04
CA GLU A 85 3.60 3.06 -6.19
C GLU A 85 4.07 1.61 -6.32
N ALA A 86 3.15 0.64 -6.28
CA ALA A 86 3.49 -0.77 -6.42
C ALA A 86 4.05 -1.09 -7.82
N VAL A 87 3.49 -0.49 -8.87
CA VAL A 87 4.01 -0.63 -10.23
C VAL A 87 5.47 -0.20 -10.30
N PHE A 88 5.80 0.99 -9.77
CA PHE A 88 7.18 1.49 -9.81
C PHE A 88 8.10 0.76 -8.85
N ALA A 89 7.63 0.37 -7.67
CA ALA A 89 8.43 -0.40 -6.72
C ALA A 89 8.84 -1.78 -7.27
N ARG A 90 8.03 -2.37 -8.14
CA ARG A 90 8.22 -3.72 -8.70
C ARG A 90 8.57 -3.72 -10.19
N GLY A 91 8.70 -2.54 -10.76
CA GLY A 91 8.89 -2.33 -12.19
C GLY A 91 10.27 -2.63 -12.70
N ASP A 92 10.41 -2.53 -14.00
CA ASP A 92 11.69 -2.64 -14.71
C ASP A 92 11.91 -1.41 -15.60
N ARG A 93 13.06 -1.39 -16.31
CA ARG A 93 13.47 -0.23 -17.15
C ARG A 93 12.48 0.18 -18.23
N ARG A 94 11.53 -0.69 -18.64
CA ARG A 94 10.48 -0.33 -19.61
C ARG A 94 9.57 0.77 -19.11
N LEU A 95 9.42 0.89 -17.76
CA LEU A 95 8.65 1.96 -17.14
C LEU A 95 9.27 3.35 -17.37
N GLY A 96 10.53 3.45 -17.75
CA GLY A 96 11.14 4.73 -18.12
C GLY A 96 10.42 5.44 -19.26
N GLU A 97 9.98 4.69 -20.29
CA GLU A 97 9.17 5.25 -21.38
C GLU A 97 7.79 5.69 -20.90
N VAL A 98 7.16 4.92 -20.02
CA VAL A 98 5.88 5.30 -19.40
C VAL A 98 6.01 6.62 -18.65
N MET A 99 7.05 6.77 -17.82
CA MET A 99 7.33 8.00 -17.07
C MET A 99 7.52 9.20 -18.01
N TYR A 100 8.27 9.00 -19.09
CA TYR A 100 8.49 10.06 -20.07
C TYR A 100 7.17 10.50 -20.74
N ARG A 101 6.32 9.55 -21.14
CA ARG A 101 5.01 9.87 -21.74
C ARG A 101 4.07 10.53 -20.74
N ALA A 102 4.00 10.04 -19.51
CA ALA A 102 3.23 10.65 -18.44
C ALA A 102 3.68 12.10 -18.18
N PHE A 103 5.01 12.33 -18.13
CA PHE A 103 5.54 13.69 -18.02
C PHE A 103 5.12 14.58 -19.19
N LYS A 104 5.16 14.08 -20.44
CA LYS A 104 4.68 14.82 -21.64
C LYS A 104 3.20 15.13 -21.57
N LYS A 105 2.41 14.28 -20.92
CA LYS A 105 0.97 14.50 -20.66
C LYS A 105 0.70 15.44 -19.48
N GLY A 106 1.76 15.96 -18.83
CA GLY A 106 1.67 16.93 -17.75
C GLY A 106 1.60 16.34 -16.35
N CYS A 107 1.90 15.04 -16.17
CA CYS A 107 2.09 14.46 -14.84
C CYS A 107 3.35 15.03 -14.21
N LYS A 108 3.15 15.90 -13.23
CA LYS A 108 4.20 16.58 -12.46
C LYS A 108 3.67 16.81 -11.05
N PHE A 109 4.57 16.70 -10.07
CA PHE A 109 4.22 16.93 -8.67
C PHE A 109 3.14 15.96 -8.14
N ASP A 110 3.18 14.70 -8.57
CA ASP A 110 2.17 13.66 -8.25
C ASP A 110 2.05 13.33 -6.75
N SER A 111 2.91 13.91 -5.90
CA SER A 111 2.78 13.86 -4.43
C SER A 111 1.68 14.80 -3.88
N TRP A 112 1.13 15.66 -4.73
CA TRP A 112 0.07 16.59 -4.36
C TRP A 112 -1.25 16.12 -4.95
N ASP A 113 -2.25 15.90 -4.12
CA ASP A 113 -3.53 15.31 -4.53
C ASP A 113 -4.22 16.06 -5.69
N ASP A 114 -4.08 17.39 -5.74
CA ASP A 114 -4.63 18.25 -6.79
C ASP A 114 -3.83 18.22 -8.09
N GLN A 115 -2.60 17.66 -8.07
CA GLN A 115 -1.73 17.53 -9.23
C GLN A 115 -1.65 16.09 -9.74
N PHE A 116 -2.16 15.13 -8.98
CA PHE A 116 -2.12 13.71 -9.32
C PHE A 116 -3.20 13.36 -10.35
N HIS A 117 -2.80 12.92 -11.53
CA HIS A 117 -3.68 12.59 -12.65
C HIS A 117 -3.51 11.13 -13.07
N TYR A 118 -4.17 10.23 -12.37
CA TYR A 118 -4.03 8.77 -12.60
C TYR A 118 -4.46 8.33 -14.00
N ASP A 119 -5.49 8.98 -14.59
CA ASP A 119 -5.96 8.77 -15.95
C ASP A 119 -4.85 8.96 -16.99
N ARG A 120 -4.00 9.98 -16.84
CA ARG A 120 -2.87 10.26 -17.73
C ARG A 120 -1.78 9.19 -17.60
N TRP A 121 -1.58 8.65 -16.42
CA TRP A 121 -0.69 7.51 -16.20
C TRP A 121 -1.20 6.27 -16.93
N LEU A 122 -2.49 5.94 -16.82
CA LEU A 122 -3.10 4.81 -17.52
C LEU A 122 -2.99 4.96 -19.05
N GLU A 123 -3.18 6.17 -19.59
CA GLU A 123 -2.95 6.45 -21.00
C GLU A 123 -1.49 6.21 -21.40
N ALA A 124 -0.52 6.66 -20.61
CA ALA A 124 0.89 6.45 -20.88
C ALA A 124 1.26 4.96 -20.88
N PHE A 125 0.72 4.16 -19.95
CA PHE A 125 0.85 2.71 -19.96
C PHE A 125 0.29 2.08 -21.24
N LYS A 126 -0.93 2.48 -21.62
CA LYS A 126 -1.59 2.00 -22.83
C LYS A 126 -0.77 2.30 -24.08
N GLU A 127 -0.24 3.51 -24.22
CA GLU A 127 0.62 3.92 -25.34
C GLU A 127 1.93 3.13 -25.42
N CYS A 128 2.45 2.68 -24.28
CA CYS A 128 3.64 1.83 -24.20
C CYS A 128 3.32 0.32 -24.39
N GLY A 129 2.05 -0.06 -24.51
CA GLY A 129 1.64 -1.46 -24.57
C GLY A 129 1.97 -2.24 -23.31
N LEU A 130 1.99 -1.57 -22.14
CA LEU A 130 2.30 -2.15 -20.85
C LEU A 130 1.07 -2.19 -19.95
N ASP A 131 0.93 -3.27 -19.19
CA ASP A 131 -0.14 -3.45 -18.22
C ASP A 131 0.38 -3.19 -16.79
N PRO A 132 -0.14 -2.17 -16.06
CA PRO A 132 0.21 -1.93 -14.66
C PRO A 132 0.03 -3.18 -13.77
N SER A 133 -1.01 -3.98 -14.01
CA SER A 133 -1.33 -5.16 -13.22
C SER A 133 -0.25 -6.25 -13.29
N PHE A 134 0.45 -6.34 -14.42
CA PHE A 134 1.60 -7.23 -14.57
C PHE A 134 2.69 -6.95 -13.54
N TYR A 135 2.89 -5.69 -13.18
CA TYR A 135 3.89 -5.28 -12.20
C TYR A 135 3.36 -5.38 -10.76
N ALA A 136 2.17 -4.82 -10.49
CA ALA A 136 1.64 -4.68 -9.14
C ALA A 136 0.98 -5.95 -8.61
N ASN A 137 0.13 -6.61 -9.42
CA ASN A 137 -0.87 -7.55 -8.91
C ASN A 137 -0.54 -9.03 -9.12
N ARG A 138 0.59 -9.38 -9.74
CA ARG A 138 0.97 -10.78 -9.87
C ARG A 138 1.93 -11.24 -8.77
N ARG A 139 1.74 -12.47 -8.31
CA ARG A 139 2.72 -13.17 -7.47
C ARG A 139 3.93 -13.54 -8.33
N ARG A 140 5.13 -13.41 -7.77
CA ARG A 140 6.38 -13.79 -8.42
C ARG A 140 6.89 -15.10 -7.84
N SER A 141 7.45 -15.97 -8.71
CA SER A 141 8.13 -17.18 -8.27
C SER A 141 9.44 -16.84 -7.55
N PHE A 142 9.86 -17.70 -6.62
CA PHE A 142 11.18 -17.57 -6.01
C PHE A 142 12.32 -17.74 -7.01
N ASP A 143 12.09 -18.52 -8.10
CA ASP A 143 13.09 -18.77 -9.14
C ASP A 143 13.10 -17.67 -10.24
N GLU A 144 12.20 -16.68 -10.14
CA GLU A 144 12.13 -15.59 -11.10
C GLU A 144 13.30 -14.62 -10.91
N ILE A 145 13.98 -14.28 -12.00
CA ILE A 145 14.96 -13.19 -12.00
C ILE A 145 14.22 -11.85 -11.88
N LEU A 146 14.30 -11.24 -10.70
CA LEU A 146 13.65 -9.97 -10.42
C LEU A 146 14.43 -8.80 -11.04
N PRO A 147 13.78 -7.68 -11.38
CA PRO A 147 14.44 -6.50 -11.97
C PRO A 147 15.63 -5.97 -11.16
N TRP A 148 15.64 -6.21 -9.85
CA TRP A 148 16.68 -5.77 -8.91
C TRP A 148 17.65 -6.88 -8.48
N SER A 149 17.55 -8.11 -9.04
CA SER A 149 18.41 -9.25 -8.66
C SER A 149 19.91 -9.02 -8.92
N HIS A 150 20.25 -8.00 -9.72
CA HIS A 150 21.64 -7.63 -10.01
C HIS A 150 22.28 -6.73 -8.95
N MET A 151 21.50 -6.26 -7.97
CA MET A 151 21.97 -5.40 -6.88
C MET A 151 22.23 -6.24 -5.62
N ASP A 152 23.36 -6.01 -4.97
CA ASP A 152 23.68 -6.62 -3.68
C ASP A 152 23.46 -5.61 -2.55
N TYR A 153 22.54 -5.95 -1.65
CA TYR A 153 22.24 -5.18 -0.43
C TYR A 153 22.69 -5.91 0.84
N GLY A 154 23.50 -6.95 0.69
CA GLY A 154 23.96 -7.78 1.82
C GLY A 154 22.87 -8.70 2.39
N VAL A 155 21.73 -8.87 1.67
CA VAL A 155 20.63 -9.77 2.04
C VAL A 155 20.51 -10.85 0.98
N THR A 156 20.74 -12.11 1.35
CA THR A 156 20.73 -13.22 0.38
C THR A 156 19.31 -13.61 0.00
N HIS A 157 19.16 -14.21 -1.18
CA HIS A 157 17.90 -14.75 -1.66
C HIS A 157 17.34 -15.81 -0.70
N GLU A 158 18.18 -16.74 -0.22
CA GLU A 158 17.80 -17.81 0.70
C GLU A 158 17.28 -17.25 2.04
N TYR A 159 17.86 -16.14 2.50
CA TYR A 159 17.37 -15.46 3.70
C TYR A 159 15.95 -14.94 3.49
N LEU A 160 15.70 -14.25 2.37
CA LEU A 160 14.38 -13.68 2.06
C LEU A 160 13.30 -14.76 1.93
N VAL A 161 13.61 -15.87 1.23
CA VAL A 161 12.69 -17.01 1.08
C VAL A 161 12.42 -17.67 2.43
N ARG A 162 13.45 -17.86 3.27
CA ARG A 162 13.29 -18.43 4.60
C ARG A 162 12.37 -17.57 5.48
N GLU A 163 12.60 -16.26 5.52
CA GLU A 163 11.79 -15.34 6.33
C GLU A 163 10.35 -15.22 5.80
N TYR A 164 10.17 -15.28 4.47
CA TYR A 164 8.84 -15.38 3.87
C TYR A 164 8.08 -16.64 4.35
N ASN A 165 8.73 -17.81 4.26
CA ASN A 165 8.11 -19.07 4.68
C ASN A 165 7.80 -19.09 6.20
N LYS A 166 8.65 -18.51 7.05
CA LYS A 166 8.36 -18.32 8.47
C LYS A 166 7.13 -17.46 8.71
N ALA A 167 7.00 -16.36 7.97
CA ALA A 167 5.83 -15.46 8.09
C ALA A 167 4.53 -16.19 7.72
N LEU A 168 4.54 -17.03 6.69
CA LEU A 168 3.35 -17.82 6.32
C LEU A 168 3.03 -18.91 7.34
N ALA A 169 4.06 -19.53 7.96
CA ALA A 169 3.85 -20.56 8.97
C ALA A 169 3.35 -20.01 10.32
N ALA A 170 3.43 -18.71 10.53
CA ALA A 170 2.95 -18.03 11.75
C ALA A 170 1.47 -17.58 11.66
N GLN A 171 0.82 -17.80 10.54
CA GLN A 171 -0.60 -17.54 10.32
C GLN A 171 -1.43 -18.75 10.72
#